data_60acc544500c79ff8c92f21043deb79c
#
_entry.id   60acc544500c79ff8c92f21043deb79c
#
_cell.length_a   1.000
_cell.length_b   1.000
_cell.length_c   1.000
_cell.angle_alpha   90.00
_cell.angle_beta   90.00
_cell.angle_gamma   90.00
#
_symmetry.space_group_name_H-M   'P 1'
#
loop_
_entity.id
_entity.type
_entity.pdbx_description
1 polymer ?
#
loop_
_entity_poly.entity_id
_entity_poly.type
_entity_poly.pdbx_seq_one_letter_code
_entity_poly.pdbx_strand_id
1 'polypeptide(L)'
;MAAARFTPERFAEVYNDTTRFPHMADVAKELGISYQTARNTATMMRRRFERGDSTIELIRRAKSPGVKAAGEEHRTIETVLPDYEEPIEDLIKRATEINSRYAEYHQAKSLIDLKVQFPGPYGVVGLPDHHLNNLGTNLARALEDAEFIANHPALFAVGIGDWLDNFIVGRLERERRKDIMSHSDAWRLLEYYVTILAPKLIAGISGNHMDWSTEAGGVDLMKKLFEDHGLGAIYDPDQVRVRLTSPNGAQFTHLARHKYKGSSRFNPMHAIMVHILERWEGEDVIWGGHIHQAGHASVEKRWLGESKVVHGIQLGAYKIIDGYAKREHFRPSQPFLVPMTLHDPDAGTTMFFEDMHQGVKYLDLLRKERGLV
;
A
#
# COMPACT_ATOMS: atom_id res chain seq x y z
N MET A 1 -3.06 -46.14 -1.62
CA MET A 1 -2.32 -45.95 -2.88
C MET A 1 -2.70 -47.08 -3.81
N ALA A 2 -3.42 -46.85 -4.90
CA ALA A 2 -3.71 -47.87 -5.89
C ALA A 2 -2.40 -48.23 -6.60
N ALA A 3 -2.02 -49.50 -6.59
CA ALA A 3 -0.84 -50.01 -7.30
C ALA A 3 -0.93 -49.64 -8.78
N ALA A 4 0.19 -49.20 -9.38
CA ALA A 4 0.24 -48.89 -10.79
C ALA A 4 -0.18 -50.13 -11.58
N ARG A 5 -1.21 -50.00 -12.41
CA ARG A 5 -1.80 -51.08 -13.22
C ARG A 5 -0.87 -51.59 -14.34
N PHE A 6 0.33 -51.00 -14.48
CA PHE A 6 1.33 -51.32 -15.49
C PHE A 6 2.73 -50.93 -15.02
N THR A 7 3.77 -51.60 -15.53
CA THR A 7 5.17 -51.21 -15.29
C THR A 7 5.61 -50.07 -16.24
N PRO A 8 6.66 -49.32 -15.87
CA PRO A 8 7.24 -48.31 -16.77
C PRO A 8 7.64 -48.86 -18.14
N GLU A 9 8.19 -50.08 -18.16
CA GLU A 9 8.61 -50.80 -19.39
C GLU A 9 7.40 -51.10 -20.27
N ARG A 10 6.31 -51.60 -19.69
CA ARG A 10 5.07 -51.88 -20.42
C ARG A 10 4.43 -50.59 -20.97
N PHE A 11 4.50 -49.50 -20.22
CA PHE A 11 4.04 -48.20 -20.75
C PHE A 11 4.89 -47.78 -21.95
N ALA A 12 6.21 -47.85 -21.85
CA ALA A 12 7.11 -47.47 -22.94
C ALA A 12 6.92 -48.34 -24.18
N GLU A 13 6.74 -49.64 -24.02
CA GLU A 13 6.44 -50.56 -25.13
C GLU A 13 5.21 -50.12 -25.92
N VAL A 14 4.07 -49.93 -25.21
CA VAL A 14 2.82 -49.50 -25.85
C VAL A 14 2.94 -48.08 -26.39
N TYR A 15 3.58 -47.20 -25.66
CA TYR A 15 3.77 -45.80 -26.04
C TYR A 15 4.65 -45.67 -27.28
N ASN A 16 5.71 -46.44 -27.41
CA ASN A 16 6.65 -46.35 -28.54
C ASN A 16 6.17 -47.08 -29.79
N ASP A 17 5.18 -47.96 -29.72
CA ASP A 17 4.56 -48.60 -30.86
C ASP A 17 3.52 -47.68 -31.50
N THR A 18 4.01 -46.75 -32.34
CA THR A 18 3.15 -45.79 -33.04
C THR A 18 2.40 -46.41 -34.22
N THR A 19 2.73 -47.63 -34.64
CA THR A 19 2.03 -48.33 -35.72
C THR A 19 0.70 -48.89 -35.22
N ARG A 20 0.72 -49.52 -34.05
CA ARG A 20 -0.48 -50.09 -33.44
C ARG A 20 -1.29 -49.06 -32.61
N PHE A 21 -0.59 -48.10 -32.00
CA PHE A 21 -1.17 -47.11 -31.14
C PHE A 21 -0.78 -45.69 -31.57
N PRO A 22 -1.29 -45.19 -32.69
CA PRO A 22 -0.88 -43.91 -33.28
C PRO A 22 -1.19 -42.70 -32.40
N HIS A 23 -2.24 -42.78 -31.57
CA HIS A 23 -2.66 -41.67 -30.71
C HIS A 23 -2.51 -42.01 -29.22
N MET A 24 -2.38 -40.96 -28.39
CA MET A 24 -2.33 -41.12 -26.94
C MET A 24 -3.60 -41.77 -26.38
N ALA A 25 -4.73 -41.58 -27.03
CA ALA A 25 -5.99 -42.21 -26.67
C ALA A 25 -5.94 -43.74 -26.81
N ASP A 26 -5.24 -44.23 -27.85
CA ASP A 26 -5.07 -45.67 -28.09
C ASP A 26 -4.16 -46.29 -27.01
N VAL A 27 -3.09 -45.57 -26.64
CA VAL A 27 -2.21 -45.97 -25.50
C VAL A 27 -2.98 -46.06 -24.23
N ALA A 28 -3.83 -45.07 -23.94
CA ALA A 28 -4.65 -45.03 -22.74
C ALA A 28 -5.67 -46.20 -22.69
N LYS A 29 -6.29 -46.47 -23.83
CA LYS A 29 -7.25 -47.58 -24.01
C LYS A 29 -6.58 -48.94 -23.79
N GLU A 30 -5.43 -49.18 -24.45
CA GLU A 30 -4.68 -50.43 -24.34
C GLU A 30 -4.24 -50.68 -22.92
N LEU A 31 -3.81 -49.67 -22.19
CA LEU A 31 -3.37 -49.79 -20.81
C LEU A 31 -4.50 -49.71 -19.77
N GLY A 32 -5.75 -49.50 -20.19
CA GLY A 32 -6.91 -49.40 -19.33
C GLY A 32 -6.86 -48.21 -18.35
N ILE A 33 -6.30 -47.11 -18.79
CA ILE A 33 -6.15 -45.89 -17.98
C ILE A 33 -6.81 -44.69 -18.66
N SER A 34 -6.98 -43.60 -17.90
CA SER A 34 -7.49 -42.35 -18.50
C SER A 34 -6.46 -41.72 -19.44
N TYR A 35 -6.93 -40.99 -20.44
CA TYR A 35 -6.09 -40.19 -21.34
C TYR A 35 -5.14 -39.26 -20.57
N GLN A 36 -5.67 -38.61 -19.52
CA GLN A 36 -4.87 -37.70 -18.68
C GLN A 36 -3.78 -38.46 -17.90
N THR A 37 -4.07 -39.65 -17.42
CA THR A 37 -3.09 -40.53 -16.76
C THR A 37 -1.98 -40.93 -17.73
N ALA A 38 -2.32 -41.35 -18.95
CA ALA A 38 -1.34 -41.70 -19.98
C ALA A 38 -0.41 -40.52 -20.31
N ARG A 39 -0.99 -39.32 -20.49
CA ARG A 39 -0.24 -38.09 -20.77
C ARG A 39 0.70 -37.70 -19.64
N ASN A 40 0.22 -37.74 -18.40
CA ASN A 40 1.04 -37.41 -17.22
C ASN A 40 2.17 -38.43 -17.04
N THR A 41 1.92 -39.71 -17.25
CA THR A 41 2.94 -40.78 -17.19
C THR A 41 4.01 -40.54 -18.24
N ALA A 42 3.65 -40.26 -19.48
CA ALA A 42 4.61 -39.95 -20.56
C ALA A 42 5.48 -38.74 -20.22
N THR A 43 4.88 -37.68 -19.69
CA THR A 43 5.61 -36.46 -19.26
C THR A 43 6.60 -36.77 -18.13
N MET A 44 6.16 -37.53 -17.13
CA MET A 44 7.00 -37.93 -15.99
C MET A 44 8.17 -38.81 -16.44
N MET A 45 7.94 -39.80 -17.29
CA MET A 45 8.97 -40.69 -17.78
C MET A 45 10.02 -39.96 -18.63
N ARG A 46 9.65 -39.02 -19.48
CA ARG A 46 10.59 -38.17 -20.24
C ARG A 46 11.46 -37.34 -19.30
N ARG A 47 10.88 -36.68 -18.30
CA ARG A 47 11.66 -35.93 -17.31
C ARG A 47 12.66 -36.77 -16.53
N ARG A 48 12.31 -38.02 -16.21
CA ARG A 48 13.22 -38.95 -15.54
C ARG A 48 14.35 -39.37 -16.46
N PHE A 49 14.08 -39.64 -17.74
CA PHE A 49 15.10 -39.95 -18.73
C PHE A 49 16.06 -38.77 -18.95
N GLU A 50 15.53 -37.56 -19.12
CA GLU A 50 16.31 -36.33 -19.28
C GLU A 50 17.23 -36.03 -18.07
N ARG A 51 16.86 -36.46 -16.86
CA ARG A 51 17.65 -36.30 -15.64
C ARG A 51 18.64 -37.45 -15.41
N GLY A 52 18.63 -38.45 -16.23
CA GLY A 52 19.44 -39.68 -16.03
C GLY A 52 18.90 -40.64 -14.96
N ASP A 53 17.67 -40.39 -14.46
CA ASP A 53 17.02 -41.21 -13.42
C ASP A 53 16.33 -42.46 -14.01
N SER A 54 16.34 -42.64 -15.32
CA SER A 54 15.74 -43.77 -16.04
C SER A 54 16.47 -44.02 -17.34
N THR A 55 16.64 -45.29 -17.71
CA THR A 55 17.17 -45.73 -19.01
C THR A 55 16.08 -45.90 -20.09
N ILE A 56 14.82 -45.75 -19.70
CA ILE A 56 13.66 -45.94 -20.58
C ILE A 56 13.41 -44.69 -21.38
N GLU A 57 13.68 -44.70 -22.64
CA GLU A 57 13.41 -43.61 -23.57
C GLU A 57 12.03 -43.73 -24.17
N LEU A 58 11.28 -42.60 -24.21
CA LEU A 58 10.03 -42.46 -24.94
C LEU A 58 10.27 -41.67 -26.25
N ILE A 59 9.87 -42.24 -27.36
CA ILE A 59 9.93 -41.52 -28.67
C ILE A 59 9.12 -40.21 -28.60
N ARG A 60 9.57 -39.20 -29.35
CA ARG A 60 8.77 -38.00 -29.58
C ARG A 60 7.66 -38.35 -30.58
N ARG A 61 6.44 -38.53 -30.11
CA ARG A 61 5.28 -38.64 -30.98
C ARG A 61 5.05 -37.28 -31.65
N ALA A 62 4.77 -37.31 -32.98
CA ALA A 62 4.25 -36.13 -33.67
C ALA A 62 3.01 -35.65 -32.90
N LYS A 63 2.84 -34.33 -32.76
CA LYS A 63 1.57 -33.79 -32.27
C LYS A 63 0.50 -34.37 -33.19
N SER A 64 -0.47 -35.09 -32.60
CA SER A 64 -1.64 -35.49 -33.38
C SER A 64 -2.17 -34.24 -34.06
N PRO A 65 -2.42 -34.21 -35.35
CA PRO A 65 -3.22 -33.18 -35.98
C PRO A 65 -4.48 -33.09 -35.11
N GLY A 66 -4.77 -31.87 -34.56
CA GLY A 66 -5.89 -31.72 -33.65
C GLY A 66 -7.08 -32.48 -34.17
N VAL A 67 -7.78 -33.24 -33.32
CA VAL A 67 -9.00 -33.91 -33.70
C VAL A 67 -9.89 -32.82 -34.25
N LYS A 68 -10.03 -32.76 -35.59
CA LYS A 68 -11.03 -31.89 -36.18
C LYS A 68 -12.37 -32.34 -35.59
N ALA A 69 -13.04 -31.40 -34.92
CA ALA A 69 -14.34 -31.69 -34.39
C ALA A 69 -15.24 -32.26 -35.48
N ALA A 70 -15.90 -33.38 -35.23
CA ALA A 70 -16.83 -33.96 -36.19
C ALA A 70 -17.86 -32.87 -36.53
N GLY A 71 -17.79 -32.33 -37.75
CA GLY A 71 -18.60 -31.19 -38.21
C GLY A 71 -17.84 -30.07 -38.89
N GLU A 72 -16.49 -30.05 -38.88
CA GLU A 72 -15.71 -29.05 -39.61
C GLU A 72 -15.69 -29.30 -41.15
N GLU A 73 -16.03 -30.53 -41.61
CA GLU A 73 -16.03 -30.88 -43.03
C GLU A 73 -17.23 -30.28 -43.83
N HIS A 74 -18.19 -29.65 -43.16
CA HIS A 74 -19.36 -29.06 -43.82
C HIS A 74 -19.53 -27.56 -43.57
N ARG A 75 -18.55 -26.87 -43.02
CA ARG A 75 -18.62 -25.42 -42.91
C ARG A 75 -18.13 -24.77 -44.18
N THR A 76 -19.06 -24.20 -44.94
CA THR A 76 -18.80 -23.31 -46.08
C THR A 76 -18.38 -21.90 -45.66
N ILE A 77 -18.26 -21.65 -44.37
CA ILE A 77 -17.86 -20.36 -43.80
C ILE A 77 -16.58 -20.58 -42.98
N GLU A 78 -15.50 -20.00 -43.45
CA GLU A 78 -14.24 -19.94 -42.75
C GLU A 78 -14.31 -18.78 -41.76
N THR A 79 -14.28 -19.08 -40.43
CA THR A 79 -14.15 -18.05 -39.40
C THR A 79 -12.67 -17.70 -39.24
N VAL A 80 -12.26 -16.62 -39.86
CA VAL A 80 -10.95 -16.03 -39.62
C VAL A 80 -11.10 -15.16 -38.36
N LEU A 81 -10.87 -15.74 -37.21
CA LEU A 81 -10.68 -14.97 -35.99
C LEU A 81 -9.20 -14.60 -35.90
N PRO A 82 -8.87 -13.33 -35.73
CA PRO A 82 -7.49 -12.96 -35.44
C PRO A 82 -7.01 -13.68 -34.18
N ASP A 83 -5.74 -14.02 -34.15
CA ASP A 83 -5.13 -14.60 -32.98
C ASP A 83 -5.29 -13.61 -31.82
N TYR A 84 -5.97 -14.03 -30.76
CA TYR A 84 -6.29 -13.18 -29.61
C TYR A 84 -5.15 -13.16 -28.57
N GLU A 85 -4.27 -14.15 -28.63
CA GLU A 85 -3.18 -14.27 -27.67
C GLU A 85 -1.95 -13.47 -28.13
N GLU A 86 -1.49 -12.56 -27.29
CA GLU A 86 -0.23 -11.85 -27.50
C GLU A 86 0.93 -12.88 -27.55
N PRO A 87 1.88 -12.78 -28.50
CA PRO A 87 3.07 -13.62 -28.50
C PRO A 87 3.81 -13.54 -27.16
N ILE A 88 4.32 -14.70 -26.69
CA ILE A 88 4.95 -14.76 -25.35
C ILE A 88 6.15 -13.83 -25.22
N GLU A 89 6.87 -13.58 -26.29
CA GLU A 89 8.02 -12.69 -26.35
C GLU A 89 7.59 -11.23 -26.10
N ASP A 90 6.47 -10.80 -26.70
CA ASP A 90 5.91 -9.45 -26.51
C ASP A 90 5.36 -9.28 -25.10
N LEU A 91 4.69 -10.31 -24.55
CA LEU A 91 4.25 -10.34 -23.17
C LEU A 91 5.43 -10.19 -22.18
N ILE A 92 6.52 -10.96 -22.41
CA ILE A 92 7.73 -10.87 -21.57
C ILE A 92 8.35 -9.49 -21.65
N LYS A 93 8.50 -8.94 -22.86
CA LYS A 93 9.05 -7.61 -23.08
C LYS A 93 8.23 -6.54 -22.33
N ARG A 94 6.93 -6.53 -22.53
CA ARG A 94 6.01 -5.59 -21.85
C ARG A 94 6.06 -5.73 -20.34
N ALA A 95 6.04 -6.96 -19.82
CA ALA A 95 6.14 -7.21 -18.38
C ALA A 95 7.47 -6.72 -17.80
N THR A 96 8.58 -6.93 -18.51
CA THR A 96 9.91 -6.46 -18.09
C THR A 96 10.00 -4.93 -18.08
N GLU A 97 9.44 -4.26 -19.10
CA GLU A 97 9.38 -2.80 -19.14
C GLU A 97 8.54 -2.22 -17.99
N ILE A 98 7.38 -2.84 -17.70
CA ILE A 98 6.53 -2.45 -16.58
C ILE A 98 7.28 -2.62 -15.26
N ASN A 99 7.95 -3.77 -15.06
CA ASN A 99 8.73 -4.04 -13.85
C ASN A 99 9.87 -3.03 -13.66
N SER A 100 10.59 -2.66 -14.72
CA SER A 100 11.66 -1.65 -14.65
C SER A 100 11.12 -0.28 -14.25
N ARG A 101 10.04 0.18 -14.89
CA ARG A 101 9.39 1.46 -14.53
C ARG A 101 8.86 1.46 -13.10
N TYR A 102 8.30 0.33 -12.65
CA TYR A 102 7.84 0.18 -11.28
C TYR A 102 9.00 0.29 -10.27
N ALA A 103 10.13 -0.38 -10.54
CA ALA A 103 11.32 -0.32 -9.69
C ALA A 103 11.90 1.11 -9.63
N GLU A 104 12.02 1.79 -10.77
CA GLU A 104 12.49 3.18 -10.85
C GLU A 104 11.57 4.13 -10.06
N TYR A 105 10.25 3.97 -10.21
CA TYR A 105 9.27 4.76 -9.49
C TYR A 105 9.37 4.57 -7.97
N HIS A 106 9.47 3.32 -7.51
CA HIS A 106 9.62 3.03 -6.09
C HIS A 106 10.95 3.52 -5.52
N GLN A 107 12.03 3.42 -6.29
CA GLN A 107 13.32 3.98 -5.90
C GLN A 107 13.25 5.51 -5.76
N ALA A 108 12.64 6.20 -6.72
CA ALA A 108 12.45 7.66 -6.66
C ALA A 108 11.59 8.09 -5.47
N LYS A 109 10.58 7.29 -5.10
CA LYS A 109 9.72 7.55 -3.93
C LYS A 109 10.31 7.12 -2.58
N SER A 110 11.45 6.47 -2.55
CA SER A 110 12.06 6.01 -1.30
C SER A 110 12.39 7.15 -0.33
N LEU A 111 12.73 8.32 -0.87
CA LEU A 111 12.93 9.56 -0.12
C LEU A 111 12.60 10.75 -1.02
N ILE A 112 11.66 11.57 -0.62
CA ILE A 112 11.20 12.74 -1.35
C ILE A 112 11.85 13.99 -0.73
N ASP A 113 12.64 14.71 -1.51
CA ASP A 113 13.26 15.97 -1.06
C ASP A 113 12.32 17.16 -1.30
N LEU A 114 11.97 17.86 -0.21
CA LEU A 114 11.18 19.08 -0.24
C LEU A 114 12.04 20.24 0.28
N LYS A 115 12.03 21.36 -0.42
CA LYS A 115 12.76 22.57 -0.03
C LYS A 115 11.82 23.54 0.69
N VAL A 116 12.14 23.86 1.93
CA VAL A 116 11.50 24.95 2.67
C VAL A 116 11.95 26.28 2.07
N GLN A 117 10.99 27.13 1.66
CA GLN A 117 11.29 28.35 0.90
C GLN A 117 11.52 29.60 1.78
N PHE A 118 11.50 29.46 3.09
CA PHE A 118 11.67 30.56 4.05
C PHE A 118 12.64 30.17 5.16
N PRO A 119 13.34 31.15 5.77
CA PRO A 119 14.30 30.91 6.85
C PRO A 119 13.62 30.72 8.20
N GLY A 120 14.37 30.12 9.13
CA GLY A 120 14.04 29.99 10.55
C GLY A 120 13.10 28.83 10.87
N PRO A 121 12.60 28.76 12.12
CA PRO A 121 11.80 27.65 12.60
C PRO A 121 10.47 27.48 11.87
N TYR A 122 10.00 26.24 11.79
CA TYR A 122 8.71 25.88 11.23
C TYR A 122 8.10 24.68 11.95
N GLY A 123 6.77 24.52 11.85
CA GLY A 123 6.04 23.42 12.42
C GLY A 123 5.57 22.41 11.40
N VAL A 124 5.52 21.14 11.78
CA VAL A 124 4.86 20.07 11.02
C VAL A 124 3.78 19.46 11.91
N VAL A 125 2.53 19.58 11.46
CA VAL A 125 1.34 19.12 12.18
C VAL A 125 0.97 17.71 11.68
N GLY A 126 0.80 16.77 12.61
CA GLY A 126 0.28 15.44 12.29
C GLY A 126 -1.26 15.46 12.34
N LEU A 127 -1.90 15.36 11.19
CA LEU A 127 -3.36 15.28 11.11
C LEU A 127 -3.80 13.84 11.44
N PRO A 128 -4.65 13.66 12.47
CA PRO A 128 -5.14 12.35 12.87
C PRO A 128 -6.06 11.70 11.84
N ASP A 129 -6.48 10.45 12.10
CA ASP A 129 -7.46 9.75 11.27
C ASP A 129 -8.74 10.60 11.17
N HIS A 130 -9.12 10.93 9.94
CA HIS A 130 -10.10 12.00 9.69
C HIS A 130 -11.54 11.55 9.84
N HIS A 131 -11.94 10.48 9.12
CA HIS A 131 -13.32 9.99 9.08
C HIS A 131 -14.38 11.09 8.90
N LEU A 132 -14.16 12.02 7.97
CA LEU A 132 -14.90 13.29 7.85
C LEU A 132 -16.43 13.12 7.71
N ASN A 133 -16.89 12.00 7.15
CA ASN A 133 -18.30 11.71 6.94
C ASN A 133 -18.96 10.94 8.10
N ASN A 134 -18.25 10.64 9.20
CA ASN A 134 -18.81 9.88 10.31
C ASN A 134 -19.58 10.77 11.30
N LEU A 135 -20.72 10.28 11.79
CA LEU A 135 -21.55 10.96 12.80
C LEU A 135 -20.79 11.25 14.10
N GLY A 136 -19.79 10.44 14.43
CA GLY A 136 -18.97 10.59 15.64
C GLY A 136 -17.76 11.51 15.48
N THR A 137 -17.53 12.04 14.27
CA THR A 137 -16.38 12.92 13.98
C THR A 137 -16.68 14.36 14.35
N ASN A 138 -15.71 15.04 14.98
CA ASN A 138 -15.76 16.48 15.18
C ASN A 138 -15.33 17.21 13.89
N LEU A 139 -16.25 17.25 12.92
CA LEU A 139 -16.00 17.82 11.60
C LEU A 139 -15.65 19.33 11.68
N ALA A 140 -16.31 20.07 12.57
CA ALA A 140 -16.05 21.50 12.74
C ALA A 140 -14.58 21.71 13.13
N ARG A 141 -14.07 20.94 14.10
CA ARG A 141 -12.68 21.01 14.53
C ARG A 141 -11.70 20.62 13.44
N ALA A 142 -12.02 19.59 12.63
CA ALA A 142 -11.16 19.18 11.52
C ALA A 142 -11.01 20.30 10.48
N LEU A 143 -12.09 21.01 10.18
CA LEU A 143 -12.08 22.16 9.26
C LEU A 143 -11.35 23.37 9.86
N GLU A 144 -11.60 23.70 11.14
CA GLU A 144 -10.89 24.77 11.84
C GLU A 144 -9.37 24.53 11.87
N ASP A 145 -8.95 23.31 12.15
CA ASP A 145 -7.53 22.93 12.17
C ASP A 145 -6.92 23.03 10.74
N ALA A 146 -7.63 22.61 9.71
CA ALA A 146 -7.18 22.72 8.33
C ALA A 146 -6.99 24.19 7.91
N GLU A 147 -7.98 25.04 8.20
CA GLU A 147 -7.92 26.48 7.93
C GLU A 147 -6.80 27.16 8.72
N PHE A 148 -6.64 26.80 9.99
CA PHE A 148 -5.57 27.32 10.83
C PHE A 148 -4.18 27.01 10.26
N ILE A 149 -3.94 25.75 9.84
CA ILE A 149 -2.70 25.32 9.21
C ILE A 149 -2.48 26.04 7.89
N ALA A 150 -3.52 26.10 7.04
CA ALA A 150 -3.46 26.74 5.73
C ALA A 150 -3.05 28.22 5.80
N ASN A 151 -3.57 28.93 6.81
CA ASN A 151 -3.35 30.36 6.98
C ASN A 151 -2.03 30.70 7.70
N HIS A 152 -1.38 29.74 8.34
CA HIS A 152 -0.14 30.02 9.05
C HIS A 152 1.08 29.90 8.11
N PRO A 153 1.95 30.94 8.01
CA PRO A 153 3.03 30.96 7.01
C PRO A 153 4.11 29.88 7.24
N ALA A 154 4.35 29.46 8.46
CA ALA A 154 5.42 28.55 8.83
C ALA A 154 4.92 27.18 9.31
N LEU A 155 3.73 26.75 8.89
CA LEU A 155 3.22 25.41 9.15
C LEU A 155 3.17 24.55 7.89
N PHE A 156 3.39 23.27 8.11
CA PHE A 156 3.16 22.18 7.17
C PHE A 156 2.30 21.10 7.84
N ALA A 157 1.77 20.16 7.06
CA ALA A 157 0.94 19.07 7.57
C ALA A 157 1.29 17.71 6.96
N VAL A 158 1.09 16.66 7.75
CA VAL A 158 1.15 15.26 7.36
C VAL A 158 -0.23 14.66 7.53
N GLY A 159 -0.87 14.19 6.44
CA GLY A 159 -2.14 13.48 6.47
C GLY A 159 -1.90 11.96 6.56
N ILE A 160 -2.36 11.34 7.66
CA ILE A 160 -1.97 9.97 7.98
C ILE A 160 -2.95 8.90 7.46
N GLY A 161 -4.04 9.30 6.82
CA GLY A 161 -5.01 8.37 6.22
C GLY A 161 -6.39 8.37 6.86
N ASP A 162 -7.19 7.37 6.47
CA ASP A 162 -8.59 7.20 6.88
C ASP A 162 -9.40 8.50 6.79
N TRP A 163 -9.30 9.15 5.60
CA TRP A 163 -9.90 10.45 5.32
C TRP A 163 -11.43 10.42 5.40
N LEU A 164 -12.03 9.30 4.96
CA LEU A 164 -13.45 8.99 5.05
C LEU A 164 -13.65 7.64 5.71
N ASP A 165 -14.84 7.37 6.23
CA ASP A 165 -15.23 6.02 6.67
C ASP A 165 -15.31 5.02 5.51
N ASN A 166 -15.76 5.48 4.35
CA ASN A 166 -15.75 4.74 3.08
C ASN A 166 -16.29 3.29 3.18
N PHE A 167 -17.38 3.07 3.94
CA PHE A 167 -17.96 1.75 4.18
C PHE A 167 -18.70 1.20 2.96
N ILE A 168 -17.96 0.88 1.90
CA ILE A 168 -18.48 0.36 0.63
C ILE A 168 -18.39 -1.16 0.49
N VAL A 169 -17.67 -1.85 1.40
CA VAL A 169 -17.54 -3.30 1.39
C VAL A 169 -18.66 -3.95 2.21
N GLY A 170 -19.29 -5.02 1.68
CA GLY A 170 -20.53 -5.60 2.22
C GLY A 170 -20.48 -5.99 3.70
N ARG A 171 -19.33 -6.44 4.21
CA ARG A 171 -19.15 -6.78 5.65
C ARG A 171 -19.31 -5.58 6.60
N LEU A 172 -19.14 -4.35 6.09
CA LEU A 172 -19.17 -3.10 6.85
C LEU A 172 -20.41 -2.25 6.54
N GLU A 173 -21.32 -2.73 5.70
CA GLU A 173 -22.53 -2.01 5.30
C GLU A 173 -23.38 -1.55 6.49
N ARG A 174 -23.35 -2.29 7.60
CA ARG A 174 -24.07 -1.90 8.83
C ARG A 174 -23.50 -0.61 9.45
N GLU A 175 -22.21 -0.34 9.30
CA GLU A 175 -21.54 0.85 9.82
C GLU A 175 -21.87 2.09 8.99
N ARG A 176 -22.21 1.92 7.70
CA ARG A 176 -22.66 2.97 6.79
C ARG A 176 -23.84 3.79 7.33
N ARG A 177 -24.62 3.23 8.26
CA ARG A 177 -25.71 3.97 8.93
C ARG A 177 -25.21 5.14 9.78
N LYS A 178 -23.93 5.26 10.01
CA LYS A 178 -23.30 6.34 10.74
C LYS A 178 -22.74 7.44 9.85
N ASP A 179 -22.83 7.26 8.52
CA ASP A 179 -22.46 8.31 7.59
C ASP A 179 -23.54 9.41 7.65
N ILE A 180 -23.09 10.66 7.80
CA ILE A 180 -23.98 11.82 7.89
C ILE A 180 -24.39 12.38 6.53
N MET A 181 -23.81 11.82 5.46
CA MET A 181 -24.04 12.28 4.09
C MET A 181 -23.92 11.15 3.08
N SER A 182 -24.31 11.41 1.83
CA SER A 182 -24.11 10.46 0.74
C SER A 182 -22.62 10.23 0.46
N HIS A 183 -22.29 9.09 -0.15
CA HIS A 183 -20.90 8.80 -0.54
C HIS A 183 -20.33 9.87 -1.50
N SER A 184 -21.14 10.35 -2.45
CA SER A 184 -20.76 11.44 -3.36
C SER A 184 -20.46 12.73 -2.61
N ASP A 185 -21.29 13.10 -1.63
CA ASP A 185 -21.06 14.33 -0.84
C ASP A 185 -19.85 14.18 0.08
N ALA A 186 -19.57 12.98 0.58
CA ALA A 186 -18.37 12.69 1.36
C ALA A 186 -17.09 12.95 0.54
N TRP A 187 -17.06 12.50 -0.72
CA TRP A 187 -15.92 12.78 -1.62
C TRP A 187 -15.79 14.27 -1.95
N ARG A 188 -16.90 15.00 -2.15
CA ARG A 188 -16.87 16.45 -2.34
C ARG A 188 -16.34 17.19 -1.11
N LEU A 189 -16.73 16.74 0.09
CA LEU A 189 -16.21 17.29 1.34
C LEU A 189 -14.71 17.03 1.47
N LEU A 190 -14.25 15.81 1.14
CA LEU A 190 -12.83 15.46 1.15
C LEU A 190 -12.03 16.30 0.15
N GLU A 191 -12.53 16.48 -1.06
CA GLU A 191 -11.89 17.35 -2.07
C GLU A 191 -11.75 18.78 -1.55
N TYR A 192 -12.81 19.34 -0.95
CA TYR A 192 -12.76 20.65 -0.33
C TYR A 192 -11.69 20.71 0.80
N TYR A 193 -11.67 19.71 1.68
CA TYR A 193 -10.71 19.61 2.78
C TYR A 193 -9.26 19.54 2.27
N VAL A 194 -9.00 18.70 1.27
CA VAL A 194 -7.67 18.60 0.64
C VAL A 194 -7.30 19.91 -0.06
N THR A 195 -8.24 20.58 -0.71
CA THR A 195 -8.01 21.90 -1.35
C THR A 195 -7.48 22.93 -0.35
N ILE A 196 -8.06 22.98 0.86
CA ILE A 196 -7.59 23.90 1.92
C ILE A 196 -6.13 23.57 2.32
N LEU A 197 -5.83 22.29 2.48
CA LEU A 197 -4.53 21.83 2.99
C LEU A 197 -3.45 21.69 1.92
N ALA A 198 -3.80 21.62 0.64
CA ALA A 198 -2.88 21.33 -0.45
C ALA A 198 -1.59 22.16 -0.43
N PRO A 199 -1.60 23.47 -0.15
CA PRO A 199 -0.36 24.26 -0.09
C PRO A 199 0.58 23.90 1.09
N LYS A 200 0.09 23.13 2.05
CA LYS A 200 0.78 22.83 3.31
C LYS A 200 1.12 21.34 3.49
N LEU A 201 0.49 20.47 2.71
CA LEU A 201 0.75 19.03 2.82
C LEU A 201 2.16 18.68 2.34
N ILE A 202 2.86 17.91 3.15
CA ILE A 202 4.19 17.35 2.82
C ILE A 202 4.15 15.83 2.70
N ALA A 203 3.10 15.18 3.20
CA ALA A 203 2.85 13.76 3.03
C ALA A 203 1.35 13.47 3.13
N GLY A 204 0.85 12.54 2.31
CA GLY A 204 -0.50 12.04 2.34
C GLY A 204 -0.51 10.51 2.20
N ILE A 205 -1.17 9.83 3.14
CA ILE A 205 -1.32 8.38 3.17
C ILE A 205 -2.79 8.04 2.91
N SER A 206 -3.06 6.93 2.24
CA SER A 206 -4.42 6.45 1.96
C SER A 206 -5.17 6.08 3.26
N GLY A 207 -4.63 5.14 4.00
CA GLY A 207 -5.33 4.48 5.09
C GLY A 207 -6.21 3.33 4.59
N ASN A 208 -6.48 2.36 5.46
CA ASN A 208 -7.18 1.14 5.07
C ASN A 208 -8.65 1.36 4.65
N HIS A 209 -9.31 2.42 5.14
CA HIS A 209 -10.67 2.74 4.71
C HIS A 209 -10.72 3.21 3.25
N MET A 210 -9.72 3.97 2.82
CA MET A 210 -9.67 4.45 1.43
C MET A 210 -9.31 3.33 0.45
N ASP A 211 -8.52 2.35 0.89
CA ASP A 211 -8.12 1.20 0.07
C ASP A 211 -9.32 0.34 -0.38
N TRP A 212 -10.45 0.35 0.38
CA TRP A 212 -11.67 -0.36 -0.04
C TRP A 212 -12.24 0.14 -1.37
N SER A 213 -12.04 1.42 -1.73
CA SER A 213 -12.41 1.93 -3.06
C SER A 213 -11.56 1.31 -4.15
N THR A 214 -10.25 1.14 -3.88
CA THR A 214 -9.32 0.47 -4.80
C THR A 214 -9.66 -1.01 -4.93
N GLU A 215 -9.95 -1.70 -3.82
CA GLU A 215 -10.37 -3.11 -3.82
C GLU A 215 -11.67 -3.33 -4.59
N ALA A 216 -12.67 -2.46 -4.41
CA ALA A 216 -13.98 -2.58 -5.02
C ALA A 216 -14.03 -2.16 -6.49
N GLY A 217 -13.29 -1.12 -6.86
CA GLY A 217 -13.38 -0.47 -8.17
C GLY A 217 -12.11 -0.55 -9.02
N GLY A 218 -11.00 -1.06 -8.48
CA GLY A 218 -9.71 -1.13 -9.19
C GLY A 218 -9.05 0.23 -9.43
N VAL A 219 -9.54 1.30 -8.79
CA VAL A 219 -9.05 2.67 -8.97
C VAL A 219 -8.72 3.28 -7.62
N ASP A 220 -7.48 3.74 -7.46
CA ASP A 220 -7.07 4.52 -6.30
C ASP A 220 -7.58 5.98 -6.44
N LEU A 221 -8.74 6.24 -5.85
CA LEU A 221 -9.37 7.56 -5.89
C LEU A 221 -8.60 8.61 -5.10
N MET A 222 -7.89 8.21 -4.03
CA MET A 222 -7.04 9.12 -3.27
C MET A 222 -5.85 9.57 -4.10
N LYS A 223 -5.20 8.65 -4.81
CA LYS A 223 -4.13 8.98 -5.74
C LYS A 223 -4.59 10.01 -6.75
N LYS A 224 -5.75 9.77 -7.37
CA LYS A 224 -6.32 10.72 -8.32
C LYS A 224 -6.55 12.09 -7.70
N LEU A 225 -7.16 12.16 -6.51
CA LEU A 225 -7.41 13.41 -5.79
C LEU A 225 -6.12 14.18 -5.53
N PHE A 226 -5.07 13.49 -5.06
CA PHE A 226 -3.77 14.12 -4.81
C PHE A 226 -3.08 14.57 -6.11
N GLU A 227 -3.17 13.79 -7.18
CA GLU A 227 -2.64 14.16 -8.50
C GLU A 227 -3.35 15.40 -9.07
N ASP A 228 -4.68 15.49 -8.95
CA ASP A 228 -5.49 16.62 -9.40
C ASP A 228 -5.11 17.94 -8.66
N HIS A 229 -4.54 17.83 -7.44
CA HIS A 229 -4.02 18.97 -6.66
C HIS A 229 -2.50 19.18 -6.80
N GLY A 230 -1.82 18.45 -7.69
CA GLY A 230 -0.36 18.54 -7.86
C GLY A 230 0.45 17.89 -6.74
N LEU A 231 -0.18 17.08 -5.90
CA LEU A 231 0.41 16.44 -4.71
C LEU A 231 0.80 14.97 -4.94
N GLY A 232 0.72 14.46 -6.17
CA GLY A 232 0.97 13.05 -6.47
C GLY A 232 2.35 12.54 -6.04
N ALA A 233 3.36 13.41 -5.97
CA ALA A 233 4.69 13.05 -5.51
C ALA A 233 4.74 12.69 -4.02
N ILE A 234 3.94 13.36 -3.20
CA ILE A 234 3.90 13.19 -1.73
C ILE A 234 2.77 12.28 -1.26
N TYR A 235 2.08 11.61 -2.17
CA TYR A 235 1.06 10.61 -1.87
C TYR A 235 1.58 9.20 -2.07
N ASP A 236 1.27 8.31 -1.14
CA ASP A 236 1.46 6.87 -1.28
C ASP A 236 0.41 6.12 -0.43
N PRO A 237 -0.14 4.99 -0.88
CA PRO A 237 -1.11 4.25 -0.08
C PRO A 237 -0.54 3.72 1.23
N ASP A 238 0.73 3.36 1.28
CA ASP A 238 1.36 2.66 2.40
C ASP A 238 2.23 3.57 3.27
N GLN A 239 3.17 4.29 2.64
CA GLN A 239 4.13 5.14 3.36
C GLN A 239 4.70 6.26 2.50
N VAL A 240 4.97 7.38 3.14
CA VAL A 240 5.72 8.50 2.54
C VAL A 240 6.89 8.85 3.44
N ARG A 241 8.08 8.92 2.85
CA ARG A 241 9.27 9.44 3.51
C ARG A 241 9.67 10.75 2.82
N VAL A 242 9.66 11.83 3.57
CA VAL A 242 10.05 13.16 3.08
C VAL A 242 11.19 13.72 3.88
N ARG A 243 12.08 14.42 3.20
CA ARG A 243 13.15 15.20 3.82
C ARG A 243 12.93 16.68 3.53
N LEU A 244 12.75 17.46 4.58
CA LEU A 244 12.63 18.90 4.51
C LEU A 244 14.02 19.50 4.59
N THR A 245 14.45 20.20 3.53
CA THR A 245 15.73 20.89 3.48
C THR A 245 15.50 22.39 3.63
N SER A 246 16.00 22.96 4.71
CA SER A 246 15.91 24.39 5.02
C SER A 246 16.93 25.22 4.22
N PRO A 247 16.75 26.56 4.05
CA PRO A 247 17.66 27.41 3.28
C PRO A 247 19.10 27.39 3.78
N ASN A 248 19.34 27.17 5.06
CA ASN A 248 20.69 27.04 5.66
C ASN A 248 21.31 25.63 5.48
N GLY A 249 20.60 24.71 4.78
CA GLY A 249 21.07 23.35 4.54
C GLY A 249 20.69 22.33 5.61
N ALA A 250 20.09 22.74 6.74
CA ALA A 250 19.58 21.81 7.75
C ALA A 250 18.47 20.92 7.19
N GLN A 251 18.50 19.63 7.56
CA GLN A 251 17.61 18.62 7.02
C GLN A 251 16.86 17.91 8.14
N PHE A 252 15.55 17.71 7.95
CA PHE A 252 14.69 16.96 8.85
C PHE A 252 13.89 15.95 8.05
N THR A 253 13.99 14.68 8.43
CA THR A 253 13.35 13.57 7.70
C THR A 253 12.14 13.06 8.48
N HIS A 254 11.00 12.99 7.80
CA HIS A 254 9.75 12.45 8.32
C HIS A 254 9.40 11.15 7.59
N LEU A 255 8.95 10.16 8.36
CA LEU A 255 8.30 8.96 7.82
C LEU A 255 6.85 8.93 8.28
N ALA A 256 5.93 8.85 7.35
CA ALA A 256 4.50 8.72 7.62
C ALA A 256 4.00 7.36 7.13
N ARG A 257 3.26 6.64 7.98
CA ARG A 257 2.53 5.41 7.65
C ARG A 257 1.21 5.40 8.39
N HIS A 258 0.15 4.92 7.75
CA HIS A 258 -1.13 4.77 8.46
C HIS A 258 -1.03 3.73 9.57
N LYS A 259 -0.41 2.58 9.30
CA LYS A 259 -0.30 1.46 10.22
C LYS A 259 1.11 0.89 10.29
N TYR A 260 1.61 0.67 11.50
CA TYR A 260 2.84 -0.08 11.77
C TYR A 260 2.52 -1.51 12.21
N LYS A 261 3.44 -2.44 11.92
CA LYS A 261 3.31 -3.85 12.34
C LYS A 261 3.59 -3.98 13.83
N GLY A 262 2.68 -4.63 14.54
CA GLY A 262 2.73 -4.89 15.98
C GLY A 262 1.51 -4.27 16.67
N SER A 263 1.16 -4.82 17.83
CA SER A 263 0.06 -4.31 18.65
C SER A 263 0.34 -4.56 20.12
N SER A 264 -0.13 -3.66 20.98
CA SER A 264 -0.14 -3.84 22.41
C SER A 264 -1.41 -3.23 23.00
N ARG A 265 -2.09 -3.95 23.87
CA ARG A 265 -3.28 -3.44 24.56
C ARG A 265 -2.97 -2.30 25.54
N PHE A 266 -1.73 -2.18 25.97
CA PHE A 266 -1.32 -1.28 27.04
C PHE A 266 -0.45 -0.11 26.56
N ASN A 267 0.17 -0.25 25.39
CA ASN A 267 1.10 0.75 24.89
C ASN A 267 0.77 1.11 23.42
N PRO A 268 0.14 2.26 23.14
CA PRO A 268 -0.16 2.70 21.77
C PRO A 268 1.10 2.93 20.94
N MET A 269 2.24 3.21 21.58
CA MET A 269 3.51 3.44 20.91
C MET A 269 4.24 2.16 20.48
N HIS A 270 3.74 0.97 20.88
CA HIS A 270 4.47 -0.29 20.69
C HIS A 270 4.94 -0.50 19.26
N ALA A 271 4.05 -0.39 18.28
CA ALA A 271 4.38 -0.66 16.89
C ALA A 271 5.40 0.34 16.29
N ILE A 272 5.25 1.63 16.63
CA ILE A 272 6.20 2.68 16.23
C ILE A 272 7.55 2.47 16.92
N MET A 273 7.56 2.10 18.20
CA MET A 273 8.80 1.81 18.93
C MET A 273 9.55 0.63 18.36
N VAL A 274 8.85 -0.44 17.97
CA VAL A 274 9.46 -1.57 17.28
C VAL A 274 10.10 -1.09 15.96
N HIS A 275 9.40 -0.25 15.19
CA HIS A 275 9.96 0.31 13.96
C HIS A 275 11.23 1.14 14.23
N ILE A 276 11.22 2.04 15.21
CA ILE A 276 12.39 2.83 15.60
C ILE A 276 13.58 1.93 15.99
N LEU A 277 13.32 0.90 16.76
CA LEU A 277 14.39 0.02 17.26
C LEU A 277 15.00 -0.86 16.17
N GLU A 278 14.17 -1.40 15.27
CA GLU A 278 14.59 -2.45 14.33
C GLU A 278 14.78 -1.96 12.88
N ARG A 279 14.13 -0.85 12.47
CA ARG A 279 14.01 -0.46 11.06
C ARG A 279 14.29 1.00 10.78
N TRP A 280 14.77 1.75 11.76
CA TRP A 280 15.10 3.16 11.61
C TRP A 280 16.20 3.38 10.56
N GLU A 281 15.99 4.31 9.64
CA GLU A 281 16.89 4.62 8.52
C GLU A 281 17.25 6.12 8.48
N GLY A 282 17.28 6.78 9.63
CA GLY A 282 17.73 8.16 9.78
C GLY A 282 16.62 9.21 9.92
N GLU A 283 15.37 8.81 10.12
CA GLU A 283 14.26 9.73 10.35
C GLU A 283 14.40 10.51 11.65
N ASP A 284 13.94 11.77 11.65
CA ASP A 284 13.78 12.60 12.85
C ASP A 284 12.43 12.38 13.50
N VAL A 285 11.40 12.19 12.66
CA VAL A 285 10.02 12.03 13.09
C VAL A 285 9.34 10.88 12.36
N ILE A 286 8.63 10.05 13.12
CA ILE A 286 7.88 8.91 12.61
C ILE A 286 6.42 9.04 13.03
N TRP A 287 5.52 9.16 12.05
CA TRP A 287 4.08 9.36 12.25
C TRP A 287 3.31 8.06 12.00
N GLY A 288 2.33 7.74 12.87
CA GLY A 288 1.40 6.63 12.71
C GLY A 288 -0.02 7.00 13.09
N GLY A 289 -1.01 6.31 12.52
CA GLY A 289 -2.45 6.45 12.79
C GLY A 289 -3.12 5.12 13.13
N HIS A 290 -4.35 4.90 12.64
CA HIS A 290 -5.12 3.66 12.65
C HIS A 290 -5.74 3.24 13.99
N ILE A 291 -5.01 3.34 15.09
CA ILE A 291 -5.50 2.80 16.37
C ILE A 291 -6.32 3.79 17.20
N HIS A 292 -6.49 5.03 16.71
CA HIS A 292 -7.25 6.11 17.34
C HIS A 292 -6.84 6.41 18.80
N GLN A 293 -5.61 6.10 19.17
CA GLN A 293 -5.04 6.37 20.48
C GLN A 293 -3.77 7.17 20.31
N ALA A 294 -3.76 8.39 20.83
CA ALA A 294 -2.59 9.25 20.74
C ALA A 294 -1.46 8.78 21.67
N GLY A 295 -0.24 9.00 21.26
CA GLY A 295 0.95 8.74 22.05
C GLY A 295 2.19 9.34 21.43
N HIS A 296 3.20 9.58 22.27
CA HIS A 296 4.51 10.04 21.85
C HIS A 296 5.60 9.30 22.61
N ALA A 297 6.69 9.01 21.93
CA ALA A 297 7.93 8.54 22.55
C ALA A 297 9.13 9.12 21.80
N SER A 298 10.19 9.43 22.51
CA SER A 298 11.47 9.83 21.91
C SER A 298 12.55 8.82 22.25
N VAL A 299 13.41 8.53 21.28
CA VAL A 299 14.51 7.57 21.42
C VAL A 299 15.78 8.19 20.89
N GLU A 300 16.85 8.14 21.66
CA GLU A 300 18.18 8.49 21.16
C GLU A 300 18.73 7.35 20.31
N LYS A 301 19.07 7.65 19.07
CA LYS A 301 19.71 6.72 18.12
C LYS A 301 21.12 7.24 17.79
N ARG A 302 22.06 6.33 17.63
CA ARG A 302 23.42 6.66 17.16
C ARG A 302 23.58 6.18 15.72
N TRP A 303 24.02 7.11 14.88
CA TRP A 303 24.26 6.87 13.46
C TRP A 303 25.55 7.55 13.02
N LEU A 304 26.48 6.79 12.46
CA LEU A 304 27.77 7.30 11.96
C LEU A 304 28.56 8.16 12.97
N GLY A 305 28.43 7.84 14.27
CA GLY A 305 29.13 8.60 15.34
C GLY A 305 28.36 9.79 15.90
N GLU A 306 27.23 10.17 15.30
CA GLU A 306 26.33 11.22 15.77
C GLU A 306 25.17 10.64 16.57
N SER A 307 24.68 11.42 17.55
CA SER A 307 23.51 11.10 18.35
C SER A 307 22.32 11.91 17.87
N LYS A 308 21.20 11.24 17.61
CA LYS A 308 19.98 11.85 17.07
C LYS A 308 18.77 11.42 17.91
N VAL A 309 17.95 12.38 18.31
CA VAL A 309 16.67 12.08 18.99
C VAL A 309 15.61 11.86 17.92
N VAL A 310 15.00 10.67 17.92
CA VAL A 310 13.92 10.29 17.02
C VAL A 310 12.59 10.40 17.77
N HIS A 311 11.65 11.14 17.20
CA HIS A 311 10.30 11.29 17.74
C HIS A 311 9.34 10.32 17.05
N GLY A 312 8.83 9.32 17.78
CA GLY A 312 7.71 8.49 17.34
C GLY A 312 6.40 9.10 17.82
N ILE A 313 5.44 9.28 16.94
CA ILE A 313 4.16 9.93 17.23
C ILE A 313 3.03 9.06 16.69
N GLN A 314 2.21 8.56 17.60
CA GLN A 314 0.97 7.87 17.29
C GLN A 314 -0.17 8.90 17.36
N LEU A 315 -0.85 9.10 16.25
CA LEU A 315 -1.96 10.04 16.14
C LEU A 315 -3.27 9.39 16.62
N GLY A 316 -4.15 10.20 17.17
CA GLY A 316 -5.52 9.83 17.50
C GLY A 316 -6.45 9.84 16.27
N ALA A 317 -7.70 10.27 16.48
CA ALA A 317 -8.68 10.45 15.41
C ALA A 317 -9.57 11.65 15.68
N TYR A 318 -10.08 12.31 14.62
CA TYR A 318 -11.15 13.31 14.75
C TYR A 318 -12.48 12.68 15.19
N LYS A 319 -12.56 11.37 15.11
CA LYS A 319 -13.72 10.57 15.55
C LYS A 319 -13.71 10.39 17.06
N ILE A 320 -14.41 11.28 17.77
CA ILE A 320 -14.50 11.32 19.26
C ILE A 320 -15.53 10.35 19.82
N ILE A 321 -16.54 9.96 19.03
CA ILE A 321 -17.57 9.00 19.41
C ILE A 321 -17.55 7.82 18.43
N ASP A 322 -17.05 6.69 18.89
CA ASP A 322 -17.02 5.48 18.07
C ASP A 322 -17.90 4.38 18.66
N GLY A 323 -19.08 4.15 18.05
CA GLY A 323 -19.97 3.09 18.45
C GLY A 323 -19.44 1.68 18.16
N TYR A 324 -18.53 1.51 17.21
CA TYR A 324 -17.80 0.27 16.97
C TYR A 324 -16.82 0.01 18.11
N ALA A 325 -15.98 0.99 18.44
CA ALA A 325 -15.05 0.90 19.56
C ALA A 325 -15.77 0.58 20.90
N LYS A 326 -16.95 1.18 21.11
CA LYS A 326 -17.78 0.90 22.30
C LYS A 326 -18.29 -0.55 22.32
N ARG A 327 -18.72 -1.12 21.17
CA ARG A 327 -19.18 -2.52 21.09
C ARG A 327 -18.06 -3.53 21.29
N GLU A 328 -16.90 -3.24 20.73
CA GLU A 328 -15.71 -4.10 20.81
C GLU A 328 -14.88 -3.87 22.07
N HIS A 329 -15.39 -3.07 23.03
CA HIS A 329 -14.71 -2.73 24.27
C HIS A 329 -13.32 -2.10 24.09
N PHE A 330 -13.10 -1.39 22.99
CA PHE A 330 -11.93 -0.55 22.81
C PHE A 330 -12.02 0.69 23.70
N ARG A 331 -10.88 1.23 24.10
CA ARG A 331 -10.86 2.47 24.86
C ARG A 331 -11.46 3.59 24.01
N PRO A 332 -12.28 4.48 24.60
CA PRO A 332 -12.72 5.67 23.89
C PRO A 332 -11.51 6.51 23.47
N SER A 333 -11.62 7.19 22.33
CA SER A 333 -10.61 8.16 21.91
C SER A 333 -10.37 9.17 23.03
N GLN A 334 -9.11 9.44 23.31
CA GLN A 334 -8.73 10.45 24.31
C GLN A 334 -9.17 11.85 23.86
N PRO A 335 -9.35 12.82 24.77
CA PRO A 335 -9.59 14.20 24.38
C PRO A 335 -8.56 14.64 23.35
N PHE A 336 -9.06 15.19 22.31
CA PHE A 336 -8.46 15.35 21.04
C PHE A 336 -7.42 16.48 21.04
N LEU A 337 -6.17 16.11 20.90
CA LEU A 337 -5.07 17.03 20.65
C LEU A 337 -4.47 16.70 19.29
N VAL A 338 -4.20 17.71 18.48
CA VAL A 338 -3.49 17.59 17.21
C VAL A 338 -2.03 17.92 17.47
N PRO A 339 -1.13 16.93 17.41
CA PRO A 339 0.26 17.16 17.75
C PRO A 339 1.02 17.85 16.63
N MET A 340 2.11 18.49 17.01
CA MET A 340 3.02 19.18 16.13
C MET A 340 4.47 18.90 16.50
N THR A 341 5.35 18.78 15.52
CA THR A 341 6.79 18.92 15.70
C THR A 341 7.22 20.31 15.24
N LEU A 342 8.09 20.94 16.02
CA LEU A 342 8.74 22.20 15.66
C LEU A 342 10.20 21.90 15.32
N HIS A 343 10.60 22.30 14.12
CA HIS A 343 11.98 22.21 13.66
C HIS A 343 12.65 23.55 13.73
N ASP A 344 13.78 23.58 14.40
CA ASP A 344 14.67 24.74 14.41
C ASP A 344 15.92 24.47 13.56
N PRO A 345 15.97 24.96 12.32
CA PRO A 345 17.09 24.71 11.42
C PRO A 345 18.41 25.31 11.90
N ASP A 346 18.38 26.39 12.65
CA ASP A 346 19.59 27.07 13.11
C ASP A 346 20.20 26.33 14.32
N ALA A 347 19.35 25.73 15.16
CA ALA A 347 19.79 24.90 16.27
C ALA A 347 19.98 23.41 15.90
N GLY A 348 19.47 22.99 14.74
CA GLY A 348 19.48 21.58 14.33
C GLY A 348 18.62 20.69 15.24
N THR A 349 17.54 21.23 15.83
CA THR A 349 16.72 20.53 16.83
C THR A 349 15.28 20.35 16.40
N THR A 350 14.65 19.28 16.92
CA THR A 350 13.23 19.01 16.80
C THR A 350 12.61 18.98 18.19
N MET A 351 11.48 19.67 18.37
CA MET A 351 10.68 19.65 19.60
C MET A 351 9.29 19.10 19.29
N PHE A 352 8.71 18.38 20.24
CA PHE A 352 7.37 17.83 20.17
C PHE A 352 6.40 18.63 21.03
N PHE A 353 5.21 18.88 20.48
CA PHE A 353 4.07 19.47 21.20
C PHE A 353 2.84 18.58 21.02
N GLU A 354 2.18 18.24 22.13
CA GLU A 354 0.94 17.46 22.09
C GLU A 354 -0.22 18.21 21.44
N ASP A 355 -0.18 19.54 21.48
CA ASP A 355 -1.19 20.45 20.92
C ASP A 355 -0.53 21.47 19.99
N MET A 356 -0.98 21.52 18.72
CA MET A 356 -0.41 22.41 17.72
C MET A 356 -0.58 23.90 18.09
N HIS A 357 -1.67 24.29 18.76
CA HIS A 357 -1.87 25.69 19.14
C HIS A 357 -0.88 26.15 20.21
N GLN A 358 -0.46 25.25 21.10
CA GLN A 358 0.64 25.53 22.02
C GLN A 358 1.97 25.59 21.30
N GLY A 359 2.20 24.64 20.39
CA GLY A 359 3.40 24.61 19.56
C GLY A 359 3.56 25.87 18.70
N VAL A 360 2.46 26.35 18.11
CA VAL A 360 2.46 27.56 17.28
C VAL A 360 2.76 28.81 18.10
N LYS A 361 2.23 28.95 19.31
CA LYS A 361 2.61 30.07 20.20
C LYS A 361 4.12 30.10 20.45
N TYR A 362 4.74 28.95 20.65
CA TYR A 362 6.18 28.86 20.81
C TYR A 362 6.94 29.12 19.50
N LEU A 363 6.45 28.60 18.40
CA LEU A 363 6.99 28.88 17.05
C LEU A 363 7.00 30.37 16.74
N ASP A 364 5.87 31.06 16.98
CA ASP A 364 5.74 32.49 16.73
C ASP A 364 6.69 33.32 17.61
N LEU A 365 6.85 32.91 18.87
CA LEU A 365 7.81 33.55 19.76
C LEU A 365 9.24 33.42 19.21
N LEU A 366 9.67 32.23 18.83
CA LEU A 366 11.02 32.03 18.25
C LEU A 366 11.23 32.82 16.97
N ARG A 367 10.21 32.80 16.08
CA ARG A 367 10.29 33.56 14.81
C ARG A 367 10.35 35.06 15.05
N LYS A 368 9.57 35.59 15.99
CA LYS A 368 9.58 37.00 16.41
C LYS A 368 10.93 37.41 17.01
N GLU A 369 11.51 36.60 17.89
CA GLU A 369 12.83 36.87 18.47
C GLU A 369 13.94 36.95 17.40
N ARG A 370 13.76 36.26 16.28
CA ARG A 370 14.69 36.27 15.13
C ARG A 370 14.34 37.30 14.06
N GLY A 371 13.29 38.10 14.27
CA GLY A 371 12.86 39.11 13.29
C GLY A 371 12.27 38.55 12.00
N LEU A 372 11.63 37.36 12.07
CA LEU A 372 11.06 36.63 10.92
C LEU A 372 9.54 36.78 10.79
N VAL A 373 8.91 37.59 11.62
CA VAL A 373 7.47 37.91 11.63
C VAL A 373 7.31 39.44 11.65
#